data_209d3f0c5d043dd012d563e3fefb58a7
#
_entry.id   209d3f0c5d043dd012d563e3fefb58a7
#
_cell.length_a   1.000
_cell.length_b   1.000
_cell.length_c   1.000
_cell.angle_alpha   90.00
_cell.angle_beta   90.00
_cell.angle_gamma   90.00
#
_symmetry.space_group_name_H-M   'P 1'
#
loop_
_entity.id
_entity.type
_entity.pdbx_description
1 polymer ?
#
loop_
_entity_poly.entity_id
_entity_poly.type
_entity_poly.pdbx_seq_one_letter_code
_entity_poly.pdbx_strand_id
1 'polypeptide(L)'
;MAKLGGSFRECSAQDLLITVLQKLMERTKDKCPDFDPKEIEDCHVGCLSQIGEQGGNIGRLAVLLSGLPHEIAGATVDRYCNAGLQAVNTCANAIRVGDGDIMIAAGVESMTHYKMGITFEICAQIKNYPAIYSPALQKVMKNFVPQGVSAELISDKYGHTREELDKFGAWSHVKATKAMRNEDEYFKRVVPVTYLKKYTDEKMKPIIDDETGKQKKEEVTITKDQTVRPGYLDEPEKYWKILQSLKPVFRSEKKGGKVTAGNSSQIVDGAGATLLMSEEKANSLGLKPMARILSTAVAGDEPKIMLTAPIPASRKALKRADLTIDDLDIIEPNEAFASPCLAFCKDLGYEFDDPRPNPTGGAIAIGHPIGASGIIYFTEMVHYLNNNNKRYGLQMMCGGFGVGIATVVEKI
;
A
#
# COMPACT_ATOMS: atom_id res chain seq x y z
N MET A 1 -2.46 4.24 9.01
CA MET A 1 -2.27 2.77 9.13
C MET A 1 -1.99 2.39 10.59
N ALA A 2 -2.39 1.20 11.03
CA ALA A 2 -2.12 0.69 12.38
C ALA A 2 -1.19 -0.52 12.34
N LYS A 3 -0.28 -0.64 13.33
CA LYS A 3 0.64 -1.78 13.44
C LYS A 3 -0.11 -3.09 13.72
N LEU A 4 0.49 -4.20 13.33
CA LEU A 4 -0.03 -5.56 13.57
C LEU A 4 -0.49 -5.76 15.03
N GLY A 5 -1.73 -6.24 15.20
CA GLY A 5 -2.34 -6.42 16.52
C GLY A 5 -2.50 -5.14 17.33
N GLY A 6 -2.35 -3.96 16.66
CA GLY A 6 -2.45 -2.65 17.27
C GLY A 6 -3.88 -2.11 17.36
N SER A 7 -4.03 -0.82 17.11
CA SER A 7 -5.31 -0.11 17.32
C SER A 7 -6.46 -0.63 16.46
N PHE A 8 -6.20 -1.17 15.27
CA PHE A 8 -7.25 -1.70 14.38
C PHE A 8 -7.58 -3.18 14.62
N ARG A 9 -7.07 -3.78 15.70
CA ARG A 9 -7.40 -5.18 16.04
C ARG A 9 -8.90 -5.47 16.12
N GLU A 10 -9.69 -4.49 16.50
CA GLU A 10 -11.14 -4.62 16.67
C GLU A 10 -11.91 -3.79 15.62
N CYS A 11 -11.20 -3.27 14.63
CA CYS A 11 -11.75 -2.57 13.49
C CYS A 11 -11.71 -3.51 12.28
N SER A 12 -12.85 -3.77 11.65
CA SER A 12 -12.89 -4.63 10.48
C SER A 12 -12.23 -3.96 9.27
N ALA A 13 -11.77 -4.77 8.31
CA ALA A 13 -11.31 -4.24 7.02
C ALA A 13 -12.44 -3.46 6.31
N GLN A 14 -13.67 -3.88 6.50
CA GLN A 14 -14.86 -3.19 5.97
C GLN A 14 -15.02 -1.80 6.58
N ASP A 15 -14.84 -1.64 7.91
CA ASP A 15 -14.92 -0.33 8.58
C ASP A 15 -13.84 0.64 8.08
N LEU A 16 -12.65 0.13 7.79
CA LEU A 16 -11.57 0.94 7.20
C LEU A 16 -11.96 1.44 5.80
N LEU A 17 -12.53 0.57 4.95
CA LEU A 17 -13.02 0.96 3.63
C LEU A 17 -14.18 1.95 3.71
N ILE A 18 -15.17 1.70 4.57
CA ILE A 18 -16.30 2.63 4.81
C ILE A 18 -15.77 4.02 5.14
N THR A 19 -14.82 4.10 6.08
CA THR A 19 -14.24 5.38 6.51
C THR A 19 -13.61 6.15 5.36
N VAL A 20 -12.78 5.49 4.52
CA VAL A 20 -12.10 6.19 3.42
C VAL A 20 -13.05 6.54 2.28
N LEU A 21 -14.04 5.71 1.98
CA LEU A 21 -15.03 5.97 0.93
C LEU A 21 -15.98 7.11 1.31
N GLN A 22 -16.49 7.12 2.54
CA GLN A 22 -17.34 8.20 3.05
C GLN A 22 -16.57 9.52 3.05
N LYS A 23 -15.31 9.52 3.49
CA LYS A 23 -14.50 10.74 3.48
C LYS A 23 -14.12 11.20 2.07
N LEU A 24 -13.94 10.27 1.14
CA LEU A 24 -13.75 10.61 -0.27
C LEU A 24 -14.97 11.35 -0.83
N MET A 25 -16.18 10.85 -0.55
CA MET A 25 -17.42 11.49 -0.99
C MET A 25 -17.67 12.83 -0.32
N GLU A 26 -17.41 12.94 0.98
CA GLU A 26 -17.47 14.21 1.71
C GLU A 26 -16.57 15.25 1.02
N ARG A 27 -15.29 14.94 0.83
CA ARG A 27 -14.33 15.84 0.17
C ARG A 27 -14.69 16.17 -1.28
N THR A 28 -15.35 15.25 -1.97
CA THR A 28 -15.83 15.50 -3.33
C THR A 28 -16.98 16.50 -3.32
N LYS A 29 -17.96 16.33 -2.41
CA LYS A 29 -19.08 17.25 -2.22
C LYS A 29 -18.67 18.62 -1.72
N ASP A 30 -17.64 18.71 -0.89
CA ASP A 30 -17.08 19.99 -0.45
C ASP A 30 -16.56 20.83 -1.64
N LYS A 31 -16.06 20.16 -2.69
CA LYS A 31 -15.56 20.80 -3.92
C LYS A 31 -16.63 20.98 -5.00
N CYS A 32 -17.60 20.10 -5.04
CA CYS A 32 -18.72 20.08 -5.99
C CYS A 32 -20.00 19.68 -5.24
N PRO A 33 -20.74 20.64 -4.64
CA PRO A 33 -21.95 20.36 -3.85
C PRO A 33 -23.03 19.59 -4.64
N ASP A 34 -23.13 19.83 -5.94
CA ASP A 34 -24.10 19.22 -6.84
C ASP A 34 -23.65 17.85 -7.38
N PHE A 35 -22.48 17.33 -6.94
CA PHE A 35 -22.00 16.01 -7.34
C PHE A 35 -22.99 14.91 -6.98
N ASP A 36 -23.52 14.22 -7.99
CA ASP A 36 -24.37 13.05 -7.79
C ASP A 36 -23.53 11.76 -7.76
N PRO A 37 -23.43 11.08 -6.61
CA PRO A 37 -22.71 9.82 -6.54
C PRO A 37 -23.26 8.70 -7.43
N LYS A 38 -24.48 8.81 -7.95
CA LYS A 38 -25.05 7.84 -8.90
C LYS A 38 -24.36 7.86 -10.26
N GLU A 39 -23.62 8.90 -10.57
CA GLU A 39 -22.81 8.98 -11.78
C GLU A 39 -21.51 8.17 -11.71
N ILE A 40 -21.19 7.58 -10.57
CA ILE A 40 -20.05 6.65 -10.42
C ILE A 40 -20.49 5.28 -10.96
N GLU A 41 -19.77 4.77 -11.95
CA GLU A 41 -20.11 3.49 -12.58
C GLU A 41 -19.58 2.29 -11.81
N ASP A 42 -18.32 2.35 -11.34
CA ASP A 42 -17.71 1.18 -10.70
C ASP A 42 -16.76 1.57 -9.56
N CYS A 43 -16.53 0.62 -8.65
CA CYS A 43 -15.61 0.70 -7.52
C CYS A 43 -14.67 -0.51 -7.51
N HIS A 44 -13.40 -0.33 -7.86
CA HIS A 44 -12.40 -1.37 -7.85
C HIS A 44 -11.59 -1.33 -6.56
N VAL A 45 -11.59 -2.42 -5.79
CA VAL A 45 -10.90 -2.51 -4.50
C VAL A 45 -9.78 -3.54 -4.56
N GLY A 46 -8.54 -3.08 -4.38
CA GLY A 46 -7.38 -3.96 -4.21
C GLY A 46 -7.42 -4.68 -2.86
N CYS A 47 -7.38 -6.02 -2.87
CA CYS A 47 -7.32 -6.85 -1.68
C CYS A 47 -6.65 -8.20 -2.00
N LEU A 48 -5.69 -8.61 -1.17
CA LEU A 48 -5.00 -9.90 -1.36
C LEU A 48 -5.71 -11.03 -0.63
N SER A 49 -5.96 -10.88 0.65
CA SER A 49 -6.50 -11.95 1.51
C SER A 49 -8.02 -11.98 1.44
N GLN A 50 -8.59 -12.46 0.31
CA GLN A 50 -10.02 -12.43 0.04
C GLN A 50 -10.78 -13.54 0.78
N ILE A 51 -10.74 -13.51 2.11
CA ILE A 51 -11.42 -14.44 3.02
C ILE A 51 -12.12 -13.68 4.14
N GLY A 52 -13.11 -14.31 4.79
CA GLY A 52 -13.86 -13.71 5.89
C GLY A 52 -14.46 -12.36 5.49
N GLU A 53 -14.21 -11.33 6.29
CA GLU A 53 -14.70 -9.96 6.04
C GLU A 53 -14.09 -9.30 4.79
N GLN A 54 -12.96 -9.81 4.29
CA GLN A 54 -12.33 -9.36 3.04
C GLN A 54 -12.78 -10.20 1.83
N GLY A 55 -13.57 -11.24 2.04
CA GLY A 55 -14.12 -12.11 1.00
C GLY A 55 -15.43 -11.59 0.40
N GLY A 56 -16.04 -12.41 -0.45
CA GLY A 56 -17.38 -12.14 -0.99
C GLY A 56 -17.49 -10.90 -1.87
N ASN A 57 -16.45 -10.56 -2.63
CA ASN A 57 -16.32 -9.32 -3.41
C ASN A 57 -16.41 -8.07 -2.52
N ILE A 58 -15.36 -7.84 -1.73
CA ILE A 58 -15.29 -6.69 -0.82
C ILE A 58 -15.47 -5.34 -1.56
N GLY A 59 -15.16 -5.25 -2.85
CA GLY A 59 -15.42 -4.06 -3.66
C GLY A 59 -16.90 -3.72 -3.70
N ARG A 60 -17.75 -4.70 -3.98
CA ARG A 60 -19.21 -4.48 -3.96
C ARG A 60 -19.74 -4.25 -2.55
N LEU A 61 -19.26 -5.02 -1.57
CA LEU A 61 -19.67 -4.84 -0.18
C LEU A 61 -19.28 -3.45 0.34
N ALA A 62 -18.13 -2.92 -0.01
CA ALA A 62 -17.69 -1.58 0.39
C ALA A 62 -18.65 -0.49 -0.11
N VAL A 63 -19.13 -0.57 -1.35
CA VAL A 63 -20.14 0.36 -1.90
C VAL A 63 -21.40 0.34 -1.03
N LEU A 64 -21.97 -0.85 -0.81
CA LEU A 64 -23.22 -1.00 -0.06
C LEU A 64 -23.09 -0.57 1.40
N LEU A 65 -22.00 -0.98 2.06
CA LEU A 65 -21.77 -0.68 3.48
C LEU A 65 -21.43 0.79 3.72
N SER A 66 -20.85 1.48 2.75
CA SER A 66 -20.55 2.91 2.85
C SER A 66 -21.76 3.81 2.67
N GLY A 67 -22.93 3.24 2.33
CA GLY A 67 -24.14 4.00 2.03
C GLY A 67 -24.09 4.71 0.67
N LEU A 68 -23.21 4.28 -0.21
CA LEU A 68 -23.15 4.75 -1.59
C LEU A 68 -24.33 4.18 -2.40
N PRO A 69 -24.73 4.84 -3.51
CA PRO A 69 -25.80 4.35 -4.37
C PRO A 69 -25.58 2.89 -4.79
N HIS A 70 -26.63 2.09 -4.74
CA HIS A 70 -26.56 0.67 -5.11
C HIS A 70 -26.42 0.44 -6.62
N GLU A 71 -26.58 1.48 -7.40
CA GLU A 71 -26.31 1.50 -8.85
C GLU A 71 -24.82 1.36 -9.15
N ILE A 72 -23.93 1.80 -8.24
CA ILE A 72 -22.48 1.67 -8.41
C ILE A 72 -22.10 0.18 -8.35
N ALA A 73 -21.50 -0.33 -9.39
CA ALA A 73 -20.95 -1.69 -9.41
C ALA A 73 -19.79 -1.83 -8.43
N GLY A 74 -19.14 -2.97 -8.37
CA GLY A 74 -17.97 -3.15 -7.52
C GLY A 74 -17.23 -4.45 -7.81
N ALA A 75 -15.92 -4.38 -7.83
CA ALA A 75 -15.04 -5.53 -8.07
C ALA A 75 -13.87 -5.56 -7.09
N THR A 76 -13.44 -6.77 -6.73
CA THR A 76 -12.21 -6.98 -5.97
C THR A 76 -11.08 -7.36 -6.92
N VAL A 77 -9.94 -6.68 -6.79
CA VAL A 77 -8.76 -6.85 -7.65
C VAL A 77 -7.63 -7.46 -6.85
N ASP A 78 -7.05 -8.55 -7.34
CA ASP A 78 -5.83 -9.15 -6.82
C ASP A 78 -4.70 -9.10 -7.85
N ARG A 79 -3.59 -8.55 -7.44
CA ARG A 79 -2.26 -8.64 -8.10
C ARG A 79 -1.18 -8.63 -7.01
N TYR A 80 -1.40 -9.41 -5.95
CA TYR A 80 -0.53 -9.39 -4.77
C TYR A 80 -0.38 -7.97 -4.21
N CYS A 81 0.84 -7.57 -3.81
CA CYS A 81 1.14 -6.23 -3.30
C CYS A 81 0.78 -5.08 -4.28
N ASN A 82 0.59 -5.40 -5.55
CA ASN A 82 0.25 -4.44 -6.59
C ASN A 82 -1.26 -4.16 -6.68
N ALA A 83 -2.10 -4.87 -5.92
CA ALA A 83 -3.56 -4.87 -6.09
C ALA A 83 -4.18 -3.47 -6.00
N GLY A 84 -3.77 -2.63 -5.05
CA GLY A 84 -4.27 -1.25 -4.92
C GLY A 84 -3.90 -0.36 -6.10
N LEU A 85 -2.66 -0.44 -6.61
CA LEU A 85 -2.26 0.31 -7.81
C LEU A 85 -2.90 -0.28 -9.08
N GLN A 86 -3.14 -1.59 -9.11
CA GLN A 86 -3.88 -2.22 -10.19
C GLN A 86 -5.34 -1.71 -10.24
N ALA A 87 -5.98 -1.50 -9.09
CA ALA A 87 -7.32 -0.90 -9.05
C ALA A 87 -7.31 0.50 -9.70
N VAL A 88 -6.34 1.36 -9.38
CA VAL A 88 -6.15 2.67 -10.04
C VAL A 88 -5.99 2.51 -11.54
N ASN A 89 -5.09 1.61 -11.98
CA ASN A 89 -4.80 1.41 -13.40
C ASN A 89 -5.98 0.82 -14.18
N THR A 90 -6.77 -0.04 -13.53
CA THR A 90 -7.98 -0.61 -14.15
C THR A 90 -9.04 0.47 -14.35
N CYS A 91 -9.33 1.29 -13.34
CA CYS A 91 -10.24 2.42 -13.45
C CYS A 91 -9.79 3.42 -14.53
N ALA A 92 -8.51 3.80 -14.52
CA ALA A 92 -7.97 4.70 -15.53
C ALA A 92 -8.09 4.15 -16.96
N ASN A 93 -7.89 2.85 -17.14
CA ASN A 93 -8.02 2.22 -18.45
C ASN A 93 -9.49 2.09 -18.88
N ALA A 94 -10.43 1.80 -17.97
CA ALA A 94 -11.86 1.80 -18.25
C ALA A 94 -12.32 3.19 -18.75
N ILE A 95 -11.92 4.25 -18.06
CA ILE A 95 -12.20 5.63 -18.47
C ILE A 95 -11.61 5.93 -19.88
N ARG A 96 -10.36 5.51 -20.15
CA ARG A 96 -9.71 5.74 -21.45
C ARG A 96 -10.42 5.08 -22.64
N VAL A 97 -11.06 3.95 -22.43
CA VAL A 97 -11.80 3.22 -23.48
C VAL A 97 -13.29 3.58 -23.53
N GLY A 98 -13.74 4.44 -22.61
CA GLY A 98 -15.13 4.92 -22.57
C GLY A 98 -16.11 3.95 -21.90
N ASP A 99 -15.62 3.01 -21.04
CA ASP A 99 -16.50 2.12 -20.27
C ASP A 99 -17.21 2.86 -19.13
N GLY A 100 -16.79 4.08 -18.82
CA GLY A 100 -17.41 4.97 -17.84
C GLY A 100 -16.59 6.24 -17.65
N ASP A 101 -17.22 7.27 -17.08
CA ASP A 101 -16.61 8.57 -16.86
C ASP A 101 -16.09 8.78 -15.43
N ILE A 102 -16.69 8.12 -14.44
CA ILE A 102 -16.34 8.26 -13.03
C ILE A 102 -16.16 6.90 -12.38
N MET A 103 -15.00 6.67 -11.78
CA MET A 103 -14.63 5.41 -11.14
C MET A 103 -14.03 5.65 -9.76
N ILE A 104 -14.27 4.75 -8.81
CA ILE A 104 -13.55 4.69 -7.55
C ILE A 104 -12.48 3.61 -7.62
N ALA A 105 -11.22 3.97 -7.34
CA ALA A 105 -10.18 3.01 -7.00
C ALA A 105 -9.93 3.04 -5.49
N ALA A 106 -9.92 1.88 -4.85
CA ALA A 106 -9.65 1.75 -3.44
C ALA A 106 -8.79 0.51 -3.14
N GLY A 107 -8.43 0.33 -1.91
CA GLY A 107 -7.71 -0.86 -1.46
C GLY A 107 -7.77 -1.01 0.05
N VAL A 108 -7.72 -2.25 0.51
CA VAL A 108 -7.73 -2.58 1.93
C VAL A 108 -6.94 -3.86 2.20
N GLU A 109 -6.32 -3.92 3.36
CA GLU A 109 -5.81 -5.15 3.93
C GLU A 109 -5.81 -5.05 5.46
N SER A 110 -6.40 -6.01 6.15
CA SER A 110 -6.21 -6.25 7.57
C SER A 110 -5.28 -7.45 7.75
N MET A 111 -4.00 -7.17 7.95
CA MET A 111 -3.00 -8.22 8.21
C MET A 111 -3.04 -8.70 9.65
N THR A 112 -3.74 -7.99 10.53
CA THR A 112 -4.03 -8.41 11.92
C THR A 112 -5.04 -9.55 11.93
N HIS A 113 -6.10 -9.46 11.12
CA HIS A 113 -7.12 -10.51 11.05
C HIS A 113 -6.69 -11.65 10.11
N TYR A 114 -6.06 -11.30 8.99
CA TYR A 114 -5.68 -12.25 7.95
C TYR A 114 -4.19 -12.12 7.62
N LYS A 115 -3.38 -12.93 8.31
CA LYS A 115 -1.94 -12.94 8.05
C LYS A 115 -1.62 -13.36 6.62
N MET A 116 -0.53 -12.85 6.10
CA MET A 116 -0.04 -13.20 4.77
C MET A 116 0.10 -14.73 4.62
N GLY A 117 -0.48 -15.30 3.54
CA GLY A 117 -0.46 -16.74 3.27
C GLY A 117 -1.57 -17.54 3.96
N ILE A 118 -2.49 -16.90 4.69
CA ILE A 118 -3.60 -17.57 5.39
C ILE A 118 -4.45 -18.44 4.47
N THR A 119 -4.65 -18.06 3.22
CA THR A 119 -5.39 -18.85 2.22
C THR A 119 -4.78 -20.22 1.99
N PHE A 120 -3.45 -20.32 1.96
CA PHE A 120 -2.73 -21.58 1.83
C PHE A 120 -2.85 -22.43 3.11
N GLU A 121 -2.80 -21.81 4.28
CA GLU A 121 -2.92 -22.49 5.57
C GLU A 121 -4.32 -23.08 5.76
N ILE A 122 -5.38 -22.32 5.47
CA ILE A 122 -6.76 -22.80 5.56
C ILE A 122 -6.95 -24.01 4.63
N CYS A 123 -6.48 -23.93 3.41
CA CYS A 123 -6.56 -25.04 2.46
C CYS A 123 -5.83 -26.31 2.97
N ALA A 124 -4.69 -26.15 3.62
CA ALA A 124 -3.95 -27.27 4.20
C ALA A 124 -4.66 -27.94 5.39
N GLN A 125 -5.56 -27.21 6.06
CA GLN A 125 -6.32 -27.71 7.22
C GLN A 125 -7.63 -28.43 6.85
N ILE A 126 -8.12 -28.28 5.61
CA ILE A 126 -9.35 -28.93 5.15
C ILE A 126 -9.07 -30.42 4.94
N LYS A 127 -9.57 -31.27 5.84
CA LYS A 127 -9.46 -32.73 5.72
C LYS A 127 -10.18 -33.22 4.46
N ASN A 128 -9.58 -34.16 3.77
CA ASN A 128 -10.11 -34.79 2.55
C ASN A 128 -10.20 -33.86 1.33
N TYR A 129 -9.59 -32.69 1.34
CA TYR A 129 -9.43 -31.92 0.11
C TYR A 129 -8.31 -32.56 -0.72
N PRO A 130 -8.54 -32.90 -1.98
CA PRO A 130 -7.46 -33.42 -2.84
C PRO A 130 -6.34 -32.39 -2.89
N ALA A 131 -5.10 -32.88 -2.99
CA ALA A 131 -3.92 -32.00 -3.05
C ALA A 131 -4.17 -30.86 -4.04
N ILE A 132 -4.28 -29.66 -3.52
CA ILE A 132 -4.64 -28.44 -4.26
C ILE A 132 -3.58 -28.10 -5.33
N TYR A 133 -2.40 -28.69 -5.19
CA TYR A 133 -1.28 -28.37 -6.05
C TYR A 133 -1.14 -29.41 -7.18
N SER A 134 -1.45 -28.97 -8.40
CA SER A 134 -1.11 -29.76 -9.59
C SER A 134 0.41 -30.02 -9.64
N PRO A 135 0.85 -31.10 -10.33
CA PRO A 135 2.29 -31.35 -10.54
C PRO A 135 3.01 -30.15 -11.19
N ALA A 136 2.31 -29.40 -12.05
CA ALA A 136 2.83 -28.18 -12.66
C ALA A 136 3.09 -27.08 -11.62
N LEU A 137 2.13 -26.83 -10.71
CA LEU A 137 2.31 -25.86 -9.62
C LEU A 137 3.43 -26.29 -8.68
N GLN A 138 3.50 -27.58 -8.33
CA GLN A 138 4.60 -28.08 -7.50
C GLN A 138 5.98 -27.82 -8.11
N LYS A 139 6.09 -27.92 -9.44
CA LYS A 139 7.33 -27.58 -10.17
C LYS A 139 7.68 -26.09 -10.03
N VAL A 140 6.70 -25.20 -10.14
CA VAL A 140 6.90 -23.76 -9.92
C VAL A 140 7.30 -23.47 -8.47
N MET A 141 6.58 -24.08 -7.51
CA MET A 141 6.82 -23.88 -6.07
C MET A 141 8.18 -24.37 -5.58
N LYS A 142 8.84 -25.32 -6.28
CA LYS A 142 10.22 -25.72 -5.97
C LYS A 142 11.22 -24.59 -6.09
N ASN A 143 10.96 -23.61 -6.95
CA ASN A 143 11.82 -22.44 -7.16
C ASN A 143 11.32 -21.21 -6.39
N PHE A 144 10.17 -21.31 -5.72
CA PHE A 144 9.63 -20.23 -4.91
C PHE A 144 10.42 -20.10 -3.61
N VAL A 145 10.70 -18.84 -3.24
CA VAL A 145 11.32 -18.49 -1.96
C VAL A 145 10.48 -17.40 -1.28
N PRO A 146 10.46 -17.33 0.07
CA PRO A 146 9.85 -16.21 0.77
C PRO A 146 10.47 -14.87 0.31
N GLN A 147 9.68 -13.81 0.29
CA GLN A 147 10.12 -12.49 -0.18
C GLN A 147 11.37 -11.97 0.53
N GLY A 148 11.50 -12.20 1.84
CA GLY A 148 12.72 -11.81 2.57
C GLY A 148 13.97 -12.57 2.14
N VAL A 149 13.83 -13.85 1.70
CA VAL A 149 14.93 -14.59 1.07
C VAL A 149 15.26 -14.00 -0.31
N SER A 150 14.25 -13.60 -1.09
CA SER A 150 14.46 -12.85 -2.33
C SER A 150 15.22 -11.54 -2.10
N ALA A 151 14.87 -10.80 -1.05
CA ALA A 151 15.57 -9.57 -0.66
C ALA A 151 17.04 -9.82 -0.32
N GLU A 152 17.37 -10.94 0.36
CA GLU A 152 18.76 -11.35 0.60
C GLU A 152 19.50 -11.68 -0.71
N LEU A 153 18.85 -12.40 -1.64
CA LEU A 153 19.43 -12.71 -2.95
C LEU A 153 19.70 -11.45 -3.78
N ILE A 154 18.81 -10.46 -3.71
CA ILE A 154 19.02 -9.15 -4.34
C ILE A 154 20.21 -8.44 -3.71
N SER A 155 20.33 -8.44 -2.38
CA SER A 155 21.49 -7.87 -1.69
C SER A 155 22.80 -8.49 -2.13
N ASP A 156 22.83 -9.81 -2.37
CA ASP A 156 24.02 -10.48 -2.87
C ASP A 156 24.32 -10.12 -4.33
N LYS A 157 23.28 -10.14 -5.19
CA LYS A 157 23.41 -9.83 -6.62
C LYS A 157 23.92 -8.43 -6.89
N TYR A 158 23.49 -7.46 -6.09
CA TYR A 158 23.86 -6.04 -6.27
C TYR A 158 25.02 -5.60 -5.38
N GLY A 159 25.48 -6.46 -4.47
CA GLY A 159 26.61 -6.19 -3.58
C GLY A 159 26.25 -5.26 -2.41
N HIS A 160 24.99 -5.15 -2.04
CA HIS A 160 24.58 -4.25 -0.95
C HIS A 160 25.15 -4.70 0.40
N THR A 161 25.59 -3.74 1.18
CA THR A 161 26.04 -3.95 2.55
C THR A 161 24.84 -3.86 3.52
N ARG A 162 24.99 -4.42 4.73
CA ARG A 162 24.01 -4.28 5.80
C ARG A 162 23.83 -2.80 6.18
N GLU A 163 24.90 -2.02 6.19
CA GLU A 163 24.85 -0.61 6.53
C GLU A 163 24.03 0.22 5.55
N GLU A 164 24.17 -0.02 4.24
CA GLU A 164 23.35 0.65 3.22
C GLU A 164 21.88 0.34 3.38
N LEU A 165 21.52 -0.94 3.63
CA LEU A 165 20.13 -1.33 3.89
C LEU A 165 19.56 -0.63 5.13
N ASP A 166 20.33 -0.56 6.20
CA ASP A 166 19.93 0.08 7.44
C ASP A 166 19.82 1.60 7.30
N LYS A 167 20.71 2.26 6.56
CA LYS A 167 20.62 3.68 6.22
C LYS A 167 19.34 3.99 5.47
N PHE A 168 18.99 3.17 4.48
CA PHE A 168 17.75 3.33 3.73
C PHE A 168 16.52 3.22 4.65
N GLY A 169 16.50 2.21 5.54
CA GLY A 169 15.41 2.04 6.51
C GLY A 169 15.28 3.22 7.48
N ALA A 170 16.39 3.72 8.01
CA ALA A 170 16.41 4.90 8.87
C ALA A 170 15.88 6.15 8.12
N TRP A 171 16.28 6.32 6.88
CA TRP A 171 15.85 7.42 6.01
C TRP A 171 14.34 7.44 5.77
N SER A 172 13.73 6.27 5.52
CA SER A 172 12.27 6.15 5.40
C SER A 172 11.57 6.72 6.65
N HIS A 173 12.02 6.35 7.85
CA HIS A 173 11.48 6.88 9.11
C HIS A 173 11.71 8.38 9.30
N VAL A 174 12.87 8.91 8.94
CA VAL A 174 13.17 10.36 9.01
C VAL A 174 12.21 11.15 8.12
N LYS A 175 12.03 10.72 6.87
CA LYS A 175 11.11 11.35 5.91
C LYS A 175 9.67 11.28 6.40
N ALA A 176 9.20 10.10 6.84
CA ALA A 176 7.86 9.92 7.38
C ALA A 176 7.60 10.79 8.62
N THR A 177 8.59 10.92 9.51
CA THR A 177 8.47 11.77 10.69
C THR A 177 8.30 13.24 10.33
N LYS A 178 9.10 13.73 9.37
CA LYS A 178 8.98 15.11 8.87
C LYS A 178 7.62 15.36 8.24
N ALA A 179 7.15 14.45 7.39
CA ALA A 179 5.85 14.54 6.74
C ALA A 179 4.69 14.54 7.75
N MET A 180 4.75 13.66 8.77
CA MET A 180 3.75 13.57 9.85
C MET A 180 3.69 14.81 10.74
N ARG A 181 4.78 15.56 10.87
CA ARG A 181 4.84 16.81 11.66
C ARG A 181 4.26 18.02 10.91
N ASN A 182 4.20 17.95 9.60
CA ASN A 182 3.48 18.93 8.79
C ASN A 182 1.99 18.55 8.74
N GLU A 183 1.28 18.82 9.85
CA GLU A 183 -0.10 18.36 10.03
C GLU A 183 -1.07 18.92 8.98
N ASP A 184 -0.86 20.14 8.52
CA ASP A 184 -1.70 20.77 7.49
C ASP A 184 -1.67 19.98 6.17
N GLU A 185 -0.51 19.49 5.78
CA GLU A 185 -0.39 18.64 4.58
C GLU A 185 -0.74 17.19 4.85
N TYR A 186 -0.38 16.67 6.03
CA TYR A 186 -0.64 15.30 6.42
C TYR A 186 -2.14 14.99 6.38
N PHE A 187 -2.98 15.81 6.99
CA PHE A 187 -4.42 15.59 7.03
C PHE A 187 -5.18 15.90 5.73
N LYS A 188 -4.53 16.50 4.74
CA LYS A 188 -5.11 16.57 3.38
C LYS A 188 -5.28 15.19 2.75
N ARG A 189 -4.41 14.23 3.08
CA ARG A 189 -4.42 12.87 2.53
C ARG A 189 -4.79 11.78 3.54
N VAL A 190 -4.45 11.95 4.81
CA VAL A 190 -4.75 10.99 5.87
C VAL A 190 -6.11 11.28 6.50
N VAL A 191 -6.87 10.22 6.74
CA VAL A 191 -8.20 10.29 7.35
C VAL A 191 -8.13 9.66 8.74
N PRO A 192 -8.54 10.38 9.79
CA PRO A 192 -8.73 9.80 11.12
C PRO A 192 -9.75 8.66 11.07
N VAL A 193 -9.49 7.59 11.80
CA VAL A 193 -10.41 6.44 11.90
C VAL A 193 -10.96 6.39 13.31
N THR A 194 -12.27 6.55 13.43
CA THR A 194 -13.00 6.38 14.70
C THR A 194 -13.71 5.04 14.70
N TYR A 195 -13.53 4.26 15.75
CA TYR A 195 -14.17 2.96 15.89
C TYR A 195 -14.48 2.66 17.36
N LEU A 196 -15.40 1.73 17.57
CA LEU A 196 -15.82 1.29 18.91
C LEU A 196 -14.92 0.16 19.39
N LYS A 197 -13.91 0.48 20.19
CA LYS A 197 -13.01 -0.47 20.81
C LYS A 197 -13.75 -1.30 21.85
N LYS A 198 -13.70 -2.63 21.74
CA LYS A 198 -14.24 -3.59 22.70
C LYS A 198 -13.10 -4.10 23.58
N TYR A 199 -13.27 -4.01 24.89
CA TYR A 199 -12.24 -4.46 25.82
C TYR A 199 -12.36 -5.94 26.12
N THR A 200 -11.24 -6.67 26.02
CA THR A 200 -11.11 -8.08 26.34
C THR A 200 -9.92 -8.32 27.28
N ASP A 201 -10.00 -9.37 28.10
CA ASP A 201 -8.88 -9.83 28.92
C ASP A 201 -7.81 -10.57 28.08
N GLU A 202 -6.75 -11.04 28.73
CA GLU A 202 -5.66 -11.79 28.11
C GLU A 202 -6.12 -13.09 27.41
N LYS A 203 -7.29 -13.62 27.80
CA LYS A 203 -7.90 -14.83 27.24
C LYS A 203 -8.98 -14.50 26.19
N MET A 204 -9.03 -13.24 25.73
CA MET A 204 -10.03 -12.75 24.77
C MET A 204 -11.49 -12.79 25.27
N LYS A 205 -11.71 -12.87 26.59
CA LYS A 205 -13.05 -12.78 27.16
C LYS A 205 -13.46 -11.31 27.32
N PRO A 206 -14.73 -10.95 27.08
CA PRO A 206 -15.23 -9.60 27.27
C PRO A 206 -14.96 -9.09 28.70
N ILE A 207 -14.37 -7.93 28.83
CA ILE A 207 -14.32 -7.19 30.08
C ILE A 207 -15.68 -6.52 30.23
N ILE A 208 -16.36 -6.82 31.35
CA ILE A 208 -17.68 -6.27 31.63
C ILE A 208 -17.50 -4.96 32.40
N ASP A 209 -18.27 -3.99 32.04
CA ASP A 209 -18.36 -2.72 32.75
C ASP A 209 -19.25 -2.90 33.98
N ASP A 210 -18.75 -2.56 35.15
CA ASP A 210 -19.40 -2.82 36.43
C ASP A 210 -20.70 -2.02 36.62
N GLU A 211 -20.84 -0.86 35.95
CA GLU A 211 -22.03 -0.02 36.07
C GLU A 211 -23.14 -0.47 35.11
N THR A 212 -22.80 -0.87 33.91
CA THR A 212 -23.78 -1.20 32.86
C THR A 212 -24.06 -2.68 32.72
N GLY A 213 -23.23 -3.55 33.29
CA GLY A 213 -23.30 -5.01 33.13
C GLY A 213 -23.06 -5.49 31.68
N LYS A 214 -22.57 -4.62 30.79
CA LYS A 214 -22.30 -4.92 29.37
C LYS A 214 -20.81 -4.94 29.11
N GLN A 215 -20.40 -5.52 27.96
CA GLN A 215 -19.00 -5.44 27.55
C GLN A 215 -18.53 -3.99 27.51
N LYS A 216 -17.43 -3.67 28.19
CA LYS A 216 -16.82 -2.35 28.17
C LYS A 216 -16.43 -1.98 26.75
N LYS A 217 -16.88 -0.81 26.30
CA LYS A 217 -16.62 -0.26 24.98
C LYS A 217 -16.24 1.21 25.11
N GLU A 218 -15.38 1.65 24.23
CA GLU A 218 -14.93 3.03 24.17
C GLU A 218 -14.77 3.47 22.72
N GLU A 219 -15.23 4.66 22.38
CA GLU A 219 -14.95 5.25 21.08
C GLU A 219 -13.50 5.76 21.07
N VAL A 220 -12.71 5.28 20.11
CA VAL A 220 -11.29 5.62 19.96
C VAL A 220 -11.05 6.15 18.56
N THR A 221 -10.35 7.28 18.48
CA THR A 221 -9.94 7.86 17.19
C THR A 221 -8.44 7.74 17.00
N ILE A 222 -8.02 7.12 15.89
CA ILE A 222 -6.63 7.03 15.45
C ILE A 222 -6.40 8.06 14.36
N THR A 223 -5.48 8.98 14.62
CA THR A 223 -5.23 10.15 13.75
C THR A 223 -3.93 10.05 12.95
N LYS A 224 -2.97 9.22 13.40
CA LYS A 224 -1.62 9.16 12.80
C LYS A 224 -1.17 7.71 12.59
N ASP A 225 -0.29 7.52 11.61
CA ASP A 225 0.34 6.25 11.34
C ASP A 225 1.19 5.78 12.53
N GLN A 226 0.99 4.52 12.96
CA GLN A 226 1.51 4.04 14.24
C GLN A 226 2.89 3.40 14.19
N THR A 227 3.42 3.14 13.00
CA THR A 227 4.72 2.45 12.84
C THR A 227 5.89 3.39 12.67
N VAL A 228 5.63 4.65 12.35
CA VAL A 228 6.65 5.68 12.23
C VAL A 228 7.37 5.87 13.57
N ARG A 229 8.68 5.91 13.52
CA ARG A 229 9.55 6.04 14.71
C ARG A 229 10.29 7.37 14.67
N PRO A 230 9.77 8.42 15.34
CA PRO A 230 10.37 9.76 15.34
C PRO A 230 11.81 9.80 15.85
N GLY A 231 12.18 8.86 16.70
CA GLY A 231 13.53 8.79 17.25
C GLY A 231 14.66 8.66 16.22
N TYR A 232 14.39 8.21 14.99
CA TYR A 232 15.39 8.26 13.92
C TYR A 232 15.75 9.69 13.51
N LEU A 233 14.85 10.64 13.69
CA LEU A 233 15.07 12.06 13.49
C LEU A 233 15.56 12.76 14.77
N ASP A 234 14.96 12.42 15.92
CA ASP A 234 15.15 13.16 17.19
C ASP A 234 16.35 12.68 17.99
N GLU A 235 16.68 11.38 17.92
CA GLU A 235 17.77 10.72 18.64
C GLU A 235 18.59 9.81 17.68
N PRO A 236 19.14 10.33 16.58
CA PRO A 236 19.66 9.52 15.47
C PRO A 236 20.74 8.51 15.90
N GLU A 237 21.67 8.89 16.78
CA GLU A 237 22.74 8.00 17.24
C GLU A 237 22.20 6.80 18.05
N LYS A 238 21.21 7.04 18.90
CA LYS A 238 20.57 5.99 19.71
C LYS A 238 19.81 5.00 18.82
N TYR A 239 19.00 5.53 17.90
CA TYR A 239 18.22 4.70 16.99
C TYR A 239 19.09 3.97 15.96
N TRP A 240 20.22 4.57 15.55
CA TRP A 240 21.21 3.89 14.73
C TRP A 240 21.82 2.67 15.45
N LYS A 241 22.21 2.80 16.73
CA LYS A 241 22.69 1.67 17.53
C LYS A 241 21.65 0.56 17.67
N ILE A 242 20.37 0.93 17.88
CA ILE A 242 19.26 -0.03 17.92
C ILE A 242 19.16 -0.77 16.60
N LEU A 243 19.20 -0.05 15.48
CA LEU A 243 19.10 -0.62 14.14
C LEU A 243 20.22 -1.63 13.86
N GLN A 244 21.46 -1.26 14.18
CA GLN A 244 22.61 -2.14 14.05
C GLN A 244 22.54 -3.41 14.93
N SER A 245 21.86 -3.33 16.07
CA SER A 245 21.71 -4.48 16.98
C SER A 245 20.68 -5.52 16.50
N LEU A 246 19.86 -5.20 15.48
CA LEU A 246 18.85 -6.11 14.96
C LEU A 246 19.50 -7.30 14.24
N LYS A 247 18.99 -8.50 14.52
CA LYS A 247 19.47 -9.72 13.86
C LYS A 247 18.80 -9.89 12.50
N PRO A 248 19.50 -10.43 11.50
CA PRO A 248 18.90 -10.85 10.25
C PRO A 248 17.81 -11.89 10.46
N VAL A 249 16.72 -11.77 9.69
CA VAL A 249 15.49 -12.56 9.90
C VAL A 249 15.42 -13.75 8.93
N PHE A 250 15.84 -13.57 7.67
CA PHE A 250 15.58 -14.56 6.61
C PHE A 250 16.79 -15.43 6.29
N ARG A 251 17.96 -14.99 6.66
CA ARG A 251 19.21 -15.73 6.53
C ARG A 251 20.07 -15.43 7.76
N SER A 252 20.70 -16.46 8.35
CA SER A 252 21.52 -16.24 9.54
C SER A 252 22.72 -15.34 9.23
N GLU A 253 23.18 -14.59 10.23
CA GLU A 253 24.36 -13.72 10.13
C GLU A 253 25.60 -14.50 9.68
N LYS A 254 25.82 -15.73 10.21
CA LYS A 254 26.89 -16.64 9.80
C LYS A 254 26.90 -16.98 8.32
N LYS A 255 25.73 -16.89 7.66
CA LYS A 255 25.54 -17.09 6.23
C LYS A 255 25.48 -15.77 5.44
N GLY A 256 25.89 -14.65 6.06
CA GLY A 256 25.89 -13.34 5.43
C GLY A 256 24.50 -12.69 5.32
N GLY A 257 23.57 -13.00 6.25
CA GLY A 257 22.25 -12.36 6.31
C GLY A 257 22.36 -10.87 6.60
N LYS A 258 21.57 -10.05 5.89
CA LYS A 258 21.60 -8.57 5.93
C LYS A 258 20.21 -7.98 6.18
N VAL A 259 19.14 -8.72 5.84
CA VAL A 259 17.76 -8.24 5.92
C VAL A 259 17.21 -8.41 7.33
N THR A 260 16.82 -7.30 7.95
CA THR A 260 16.32 -7.24 9.33
C THR A 260 14.93 -6.60 9.38
N ALA A 261 14.28 -6.63 10.53
CA ALA A 261 13.03 -5.90 10.74
C ALA A 261 13.18 -4.38 10.55
N GLY A 262 14.41 -3.83 10.69
CA GLY A 262 14.66 -2.39 10.55
C GLY A 262 14.84 -1.93 9.11
N ASN A 263 15.08 -2.85 8.17
CA ASN A 263 15.21 -2.56 6.75
C ASN A 263 14.19 -3.33 5.89
N SER A 264 13.07 -3.72 6.52
CA SER A 264 11.90 -4.38 5.94
C SER A 264 10.63 -3.58 6.22
N SER A 265 9.64 -3.69 5.34
CA SER A 265 8.33 -3.05 5.56
C SER A 265 7.63 -3.56 6.82
N GLN A 266 6.86 -2.68 7.45
CA GLN A 266 6.06 -3.05 8.61
C GLN A 266 4.76 -3.75 8.18
N ILE A 267 4.38 -4.78 8.92
CA ILE A 267 3.08 -5.45 8.78
C ILE A 267 2.03 -4.60 9.49
N VAL A 268 1.01 -4.17 8.75
CA VAL A 268 0.01 -3.19 9.24
C VAL A 268 -1.37 -3.45 8.63
N ASP A 269 -2.37 -2.84 9.22
CA ASP A 269 -3.72 -2.73 8.67
C ASP A 269 -3.92 -1.34 8.05
N GLY A 270 -4.63 -1.26 6.94
CA GLY A 270 -4.88 0.04 6.30
C GLY A 270 -5.81 -0.03 5.10
N ALA A 271 -6.34 1.13 4.73
CA ALA A 271 -7.16 1.33 3.54
C ALA A 271 -6.86 2.68 2.88
N GLY A 272 -7.21 2.81 1.62
CA GLY A 272 -7.12 4.05 0.86
C GLY A 272 -8.12 4.08 -0.29
N ALA A 273 -8.45 5.27 -0.78
CA ALA A 273 -9.36 5.44 -1.91
C ALA A 273 -9.05 6.73 -2.69
N THR A 274 -9.35 6.71 -3.98
CA THR A 274 -9.28 7.88 -4.86
C THR A 274 -10.42 7.85 -5.89
N LEU A 275 -10.85 9.03 -6.33
CA LEU A 275 -11.83 9.20 -7.40
C LEU A 275 -11.06 9.51 -8.69
N LEU A 276 -11.38 8.77 -9.75
CA LEU A 276 -10.90 9.00 -11.10
C LEU A 276 -12.06 9.39 -12.00
N MET A 277 -11.80 10.29 -12.95
CA MET A 277 -12.81 10.65 -13.94
C MET A 277 -12.17 11.09 -15.25
N SER A 278 -12.98 11.11 -16.30
CA SER A 278 -12.56 11.70 -17.58
C SER A 278 -12.32 13.21 -17.42
N GLU A 279 -11.46 13.78 -18.25
CA GLU A 279 -11.18 15.23 -18.25
C GLU A 279 -12.45 16.03 -18.58
N GLU A 280 -13.22 15.53 -19.53
CA GLU A 280 -14.50 16.10 -19.95
C GLU A 280 -15.48 16.16 -18.76
N LYS A 281 -15.56 15.07 -17.99
CA LYS A 281 -16.45 15.00 -16.84
C LYS A 281 -15.98 15.92 -15.71
N ALA A 282 -14.68 15.95 -15.42
CA ALA A 282 -14.13 16.85 -14.42
C ALA A 282 -14.43 18.33 -14.76
N ASN A 283 -14.25 18.71 -16.01
CA ASN A 283 -14.54 20.06 -16.51
C ASN A 283 -16.04 20.39 -16.41
N SER A 284 -16.93 19.44 -16.78
CA SER A 284 -18.38 19.66 -16.72
C SER A 284 -18.89 19.86 -15.28
N LEU A 285 -18.23 19.24 -14.30
CA LEU A 285 -18.51 19.39 -12.88
C LEU A 285 -17.78 20.57 -12.21
N GLY A 286 -16.95 21.32 -12.95
CA GLY A 286 -16.12 22.38 -12.42
C GLY A 286 -15.04 21.89 -11.42
N LEU A 287 -14.73 20.62 -11.42
CA LEU A 287 -13.71 20.03 -10.57
C LEU A 287 -12.32 20.25 -11.17
N LYS A 288 -11.38 20.68 -10.33
CA LYS A 288 -9.98 20.79 -10.73
C LYS A 288 -9.27 19.46 -10.42
N PRO A 289 -8.81 18.71 -11.44
CA PRO A 289 -8.05 17.49 -11.22
C PRO A 289 -6.74 17.77 -10.48
N MET A 290 -6.31 16.82 -9.64
CA MET A 290 -5.03 16.91 -8.94
C MET A 290 -3.88 16.42 -9.80
N ALA A 291 -4.12 15.40 -10.64
CA ALA A 291 -3.14 14.83 -11.55
C ALA A 291 -3.81 14.09 -12.71
N ARG A 292 -3.09 13.97 -13.81
CA ARG A 292 -3.41 13.12 -14.96
C ARG A 292 -2.56 11.86 -14.94
N ILE A 293 -3.16 10.69 -15.14
CA ILE A 293 -2.43 9.44 -15.34
C ILE A 293 -1.95 9.40 -16.79
N LEU A 294 -0.64 9.56 -17.00
CA LEU A 294 -0.04 9.56 -18.33
C LEU A 294 0.08 8.16 -18.91
N SER A 295 0.60 7.25 -18.11
CA SER A 295 0.82 5.88 -18.56
C SER A 295 0.73 4.88 -17.41
N THR A 296 0.43 3.64 -17.77
CA THR A 296 0.44 2.48 -16.87
C THR A 296 1.20 1.33 -17.53
N ALA A 297 1.89 0.51 -16.75
CA ALA A 297 2.55 -0.68 -17.26
C ALA A 297 2.61 -1.78 -16.22
N VAL A 298 2.65 -3.01 -16.71
CA VAL A 298 2.91 -4.22 -15.93
C VAL A 298 4.03 -5.02 -16.57
N ALA A 299 4.77 -5.76 -15.76
CA ALA A 299 5.82 -6.67 -16.22
C ALA A 299 5.88 -7.91 -15.33
N GLY A 300 6.34 -9.02 -15.90
CA GLY A 300 6.81 -10.18 -15.16
C GLY A 300 8.33 -10.18 -15.12
N ASP A 301 8.90 -10.82 -14.10
CA ASP A 301 10.34 -11.03 -13.93
C ASP A 301 10.57 -12.40 -13.29
N GLU A 302 11.82 -12.80 -13.05
CA GLU A 302 12.18 -14.09 -12.49
C GLU A 302 11.51 -14.30 -11.11
N PRO A 303 10.70 -15.37 -10.94
CA PRO A 303 9.92 -15.57 -9.71
C PRO A 303 10.74 -15.72 -8.44
N LYS A 304 11.99 -16.15 -8.51
CA LYS A 304 12.87 -16.33 -7.35
C LYS A 304 13.39 -15.00 -6.81
N ILE A 305 13.75 -14.06 -7.70
CA ILE A 305 14.20 -12.71 -7.33
C ILE A 305 13.02 -11.74 -7.20
N MET A 306 11.92 -12.06 -7.72
CA MET A 306 10.58 -11.44 -7.80
C MET A 306 10.48 -9.93 -7.53
N LEU A 307 11.26 -9.37 -6.60
CA LEU A 307 11.13 -7.98 -6.16
C LEU A 307 11.77 -6.96 -7.13
N THR A 308 12.43 -7.42 -8.20
CA THR A 308 12.99 -6.56 -9.27
C THR A 308 12.02 -6.28 -10.42
N ALA A 309 10.87 -6.94 -10.45
CA ALA A 309 9.85 -6.75 -11.48
C ALA A 309 9.36 -5.29 -11.71
N PRO A 310 9.41 -4.36 -10.74
CA PRO A 310 9.14 -2.94 -10.99
C PRO A 310 10.08 -2.30 -12.01
N ILE A 311 11.33 -2.74 -12.13
CA ILE A 311 12.31 -2.16 -13.05
C ILE A 311 11.82 -2.22 -14.51
N PRO A 312 11.52 -3.41 -15.08
CA PRO A 312 10.98 -3.48 -16.44
C PRO A 312 9.59 -2.81 -16.58
N ALA A 313 8.77 -2.82 -15.53
CA ALA A 313 7.48 -2.12 -15.55
C ALA A 313 7.68 -0.59 -15.65
N SER A 314 8.58 -0.02 -14.86
CA SER A 314 8.91 1.41 -14.88
C SER A 314 9.48 1.88 -16.21
N ARG A 315 10.47 1.14 -16.76
CA ARG A 315 11.00 1.43 -18.09
C ARG A 315 9.91 1.46 -19.17
N LYS A 316 8.97 0.51 -19.09
CA LYS A 316 7.83 0.45 -20.02
C LYS A 316 6.87 1.63 -19.81
N ALA A 317 6.57 2.02 -18.57
CA ALA A 317 5.68 3.13 -18.26
C ALA A 317 6.29 4.46 -18.68
N LEU A 318 7.55 4.72 -18.37
CA LEU A 318 8.30 5.91 -18.77
C LEU A 318 8.34 6.06 -20.30
N LYS A 319 8.69 4.97 -21.01
CA LYS A 319 8.67 4.98 -22.48
C LYS A 319 7.29 5.33 -23.05
N ARG A 320 6.19 4.85 -22.45
CA ARG A 320 4.83 5.17 -22.88
C ARG A 320 4.42 6.62 -22.62
N ALA A 321 5.01 7.22 -21.59
CA ALA A 321 4.80 8.63 -21.24
C ALA A 321 5.73 9.58 -21.99
N ASP A 322 6.66 9.06 -22.80
CA ASP A 322 7.73 9.81 -23.46
C ASP A 322 8.60 10.60 -22.44
N LEU A 323 8.89 9.96 -21.31
CA LEU A 323 9.68 10.50 -20.19
C LEU A 323 10.87 9.59 -19.88
N THR A 324 11.87 10.19 -19.24
CA THR A 324 13.02 9.51 -18.61
C THR A 324 12.94 9.58 -17.10
N ILE A 325 13.85 8.91 -16.39
CA ILE A 325 13.93 8.99 -14.93
C ILE A 325 14.33 10.39 -14.44
N ASP A 326 15.02 11.15 -15.27
CA ASP A 326 15.52 12.48 -14.93
C ASP A 326 14.43 13.56 -15.02
N ASP A 327 13.34 13.27 -15.74
CA ASP A 327 12.17 14.17 -15.86
C ASP A 327 11.28 14.12 -14.60
N LEU A 328 11.49 13.14 -13.73
CA LEU A 328 10.64 12.91 -12.58
C LEU A 328 11.00 13.80 -11.39
N ASP A 329 9.99 14.35 -10.75
CA ASP A 329 10.10 15.10 -9.50
C ASP A 329 9.90 14.22 -8.25
N ILE A 330 9.21 13.10 -8.40
CA ILE A 330 9.02 12.10 -7.35
C ILE A 330 9.06 10.69 -7.93
N ILE A 331 9.72 9.81 -7.22
CA ILE A 331 9.73 8.35 -7.46
C ILE A 331 9.15 7.69 -6.22
N GLU A 332 8.13 6.85 -6.39
CA GLU A 332 7.44 6.18 -5.28
C GLU A 332 7.62 4.66 -5.37
N PRO A 333 8.83 4.13 -5.06
CA PRO A 333 9.06 2.70 -5.00
C PRO A 333 8.42 2.09 -3.75
N ASN A 334 7.78 0.93 -3.90
CA ASN A 334 7.33 0.17 -2.74
C ASN A 334 8.52 -0.35 -1.93
N GLU A 335 8.65 0.11 -0.69
CA GLU A 335 9.70 -0.31 0.24
C GLU A 335 9.36 -1.65 0.92
N ALA A 336 9.06 -2.70 0.15
CA ALA A 336 8.88 -4.03 0.75
C ALA A 336 10.11 -4.42 1.59
N PHE A 337 11.30 -4.11 1.08
CA PHE A 337 12.62 -4.19 1.73
C PHE A 337 13.53 -3.08 1.17
N ALA A 338 14.58 -2.73 1.88
CA ALA A 338 15.56 -1.77 1.41
C ALA A 338 16.33 -2.26 0.16
N SER A 339 16.66 -3.56 0.10
CA SER A 339 17.48 -4.11 -0.99
C SER A 339 16.89 -3.97 -2.39
N PRO A 340 15.59 -4.23 -2.66
CA PRO A 340 15.03 -3.94 -3.98
C PRO A 340 15.04 -2.45 -4.30
N CYS A 341 14.80 -1.57 -3.32
CA CYS A 341 14.84 -0.13 -3.56
C CYS A 341 16.25 0.35 -4.00
N LEU A 342 17.31 -0.17 -3.38
CA LEU A 342 18.68 0.10 -3.81
C LEU A 342 18.99 -0.49 -5.20
N ALA A 343 18.42 -1.65 -5.54
CA ALA A 343 18.53 -2.19 -6.88
C ALA A 343 17.81 -1.31 -7.92
N PHE A 344 16.67 -0.68 -7.56
CA PHE A 344 15.97 0.27 -8.42
C PHE A 344 16.83 1.51 -8.71
N CYS A 345 17.50 2.06 -7.70
CA CYS A 345 18.44 3.17 -7.88
C CYS A 345 19.45 2.85 -8.98
N LYS A 346 20.15 1.72 -8.85
CA LYS A 346 21.18 1.29 -9.79
C LYS A 346 20.65 1.04 -11.20
N ASP A 347 19.52 0.31 -11.31
CA ASP A 347 19.02 -0.15 -12.61
C ASP A 347 18.21 0.91 -13.35
N LEU A 348 17.64 1.89 -12.66
CA LEU A 348 16.91 3.01 -13.25
C LEU A 348 17.79 4.26 -13.40
N GLY A 349 18.98 4.29 -12.79
CA GLY A 349 19.98 5.34 -13.00
C GLY A 349 19.79 6.57 -12.12
N TYR A 350 19.48 6.38 -10.83
CA TYR A 350 19.49 7.47 -9.84
C TYR A 350 20.30 7.06 -8.60
N GLU A 351 20.83 8.05 -7.88
CA GLU A 351 21.71 7.80 -6.76
C GLU A 351 20.96 7.36 -5.49
N PHE A 352 21.67 6.73 -4.57
CA PHE A 352 21.11 6.25 -3.29
C PHE A 352 20.55 7.38 -2.42
N ASP A 353 21.21 8.54 -2.42
CA ASP A 353 20.84 9.73 -1.65
C ASP A 353 19.97 10.73 -2.41
N ASP A 354 19.46 10.33 -3.58
CA ASP A 354 18.49 11.13 -4.34
C ASP A 354 17.30 11.50 -3.46
N PRO A 355 16.90 12.76 -3.38
CA PRO A 355 15.79 13.20 -2.54
C PRO A 355 14.41 12.79 -3.07
N ARG A 356 14.30 12.41 -4.36
CA ARG A 356 13.04 12.10 -5.03
C ARG A 356 12.34 10.81 -4.59
N PRO A 357 13.06 9.71 -4.20
CA PRO A 357 12.38 8.50 -3.74
C PRO A 357 11.68 8.70 -2.39
N ASN A 358 10.37 8.40 -2.35
CA ASN A 358 9.52 8.41 -1.15
C ASN A 358 9.79 9.63 -0.23
N PRO A 359 9.60 10.87 -0.68
CA PRO A 359 9.95 12.06 0.09
C PRO A 359 9.13 12.21 1.37
N THR A 360 8.00 11.55 1.47
CA THR A 360 7.13 11.49 2.66
C THR A 360 7.34 10.23 3.50
N GLY A 361 8.37 9.42 3.17
CA GLY A 361 8.61 8.11 3.74
C GLY A 361 7.79 7.01 3.07
N GLY A 362 8.24 5.77 3.17
CA GLY A 362 7.61 4.63 2.51
C GLY A 362 7.29 3.48 3.47
N ALA A 363 7.11 2.29 2.92
CA ALA A 363 6.58 1.12 3.63
C ALA A 363 7.43 0.63 4.80
N ILE A 364 8.73 0.90 4.83
CA ILE A 364 9.58 0.58 5.98
C ILE A 364 9.16 1.39 7.20
N ALA A 365 8.81 2.66 7.01
CA ALA A 365 8.37 3.53 8.10
C ALA A 365 6.87 3.45 8.37
N ILE A 366 6.06 3.61 7.31
CA ILE A 366 4.61 3.80 7.43
C ILE A 366 3.89 2.45 7.44
N GLY A 367 4.40 1.45 6.71
CA GLY A 367 3.86 0.10 6.67
C GLY A 367 3.35 -0.32 5.28
N HIS A 368 3.06 -1.62 5.15
CA HIS A 368 2.68 -2.25 3.89
C HIS A 368 1.41 -3.10 4.05
N PRO A 369 0.21 -2.46 4.14
CA PRO A 369 -1.05 -3.20 4.07
C PRO A 369 -1.24 -3.68 2.63
N ILE A 370 -0.93 -4.93 2.34
CA ILE A 370 -0.59 -5.48 1.01
C ILE A 370 -1.55 -5.01 -0.09
N GLY A 371 -2.86 -5.26 0.05
CA GLY A 371 -3.87 -4.89 -0.95
C GLY A 371 -4.12 -3.37 -1.07
N ALA A 372 -3.80 -2.60 0.00
CA ALA A 372 -4.03 -1.17 0.05
C ALA A 372 -2.80 -0.32 -0.31
N SER A 373 -1.59 -0.85 -0.21
CA SER A 373 -0.37 -0.04 -0.35
C SER A 373 -0.32 0.73 -1.66
N GLY A 374 -0.75 0.11 -2.76
CA GLY A 374 -0.74 0.75 -4.07
C GLY A 374 -1.56 2.02 -4.13
N ILE A 375 -2.74 2.03 -3.54
CA ILE A 375 -3.60 3.21 -3.51
C ILE A 375 -3.11 4.25 -2.49
N ILE A 376 -2.59 3.81 -1.34
CA ILE A 376 -2.09 4.71 -0.30
C ILE A 376 -0.91 5.52 -0.83
N TYR A 377 0.11 4.86 -1.37
CA TYR A 377 1.29 5.53 -1.92
C TYR A 377 0.99 6.31 -3.21
N PHE A 378 -0.03 5.90 -3.98
CA PHE A 378 -0.54 6.70 -5.09
C PHE A 378 -1.08 8.05 -4.60
N THR A 379 -1.89 8.05 -3.53
CA THR A 379 -2.40 9.29 -2.95
C THR A 379 -1.30 10.14 -2.33
N GLU A 380 -0.31 9.53 -1.67
CA GLU A 380 0.89 10.23 -1.17
C GLU A 380 1.60 10.99 -2.30
N MET A 381 1.92 10.30 -3.39
CA MET A 381 2.60 10.86 -4.56
C MET A 381 1.82 12.05 -5.16
N VAL A 382 0.51 11.87 -5.38
CA VAL A 382 -0.35 12.93 -5.97
C VAL A 382 -0.42 14.15 -5.05
N HIS A 383 -0.58 13.96 -3.75
CA HIS A 383 -0.57 15.07 -2.80
C HIS A 383 0.80 15.76 -2.71
N TYR A 384 1.89 14.99 -2.73
CA TYR A 384 3.23 15.57 -2.73
C TYR A 384 3.48 16.47 -3.95
N LEU A 385 3.11 16.02 -5.15
CA LEU A 385 3.23 16.83 -6.37
C LEU A 385 2.46 18.15 -6.24
N ASN A 386 1.23 18.09 -5.72
CA ASN A 386 0.40 19.29 -5.57
C ASN A 386 0.93 20.25 -4.50
N ASN A 387 1.29 19.75 -3.33
CA ASN A 387 1.75 20.57 -2.22
C ASN A 387 3.10 21.25 -2.49
N ASN A 388 3.97 20.60 -3.28
CA ASN A 388 5.32 21.10 -3.56
C ASN A 388 5.48 21.71 -4.96
N ASN A 389 4.37 21.92 -5.67
CA ASN A 389 4.36 22.44 -7.04
C ASN A 389 5.30 21.67 -7.99
N LYS A 390 5.30 20.36 -7.88
CA LYS A 390 6.06 19.40 -8.68
C LYS A 390 5.20 18.83 -9.78
N ARG A 391 5.79 18.32 -10.87
CA ARG A 391 5.06 17.98 -12.09
C ARG A 391 4.90 16.48 -12.30
N TYR A 392 5.99 15.72 -12.38
CA TYR A 392 5.94 14.32 -12.78
C TYR A 392 6.25 13.37 -11.64
N GLY A 393 5.48 12.30 -11.57
CA GLY A 393 5.67 11.24 -10.59
C GLY A 393 5.59 9.85 -11.20
N LEU A 394 6.40 8.94 -10.69
CA LEU A 394 6.39 7.51 -10.99
C LEU A 394 6.14 6.72 -9.72
N GLN A 395 5.04 6.00 -9.67
CA GLN A 395 4.85 4.95 -8.66
C GLN A 395 5.19 3.59 -9.26
N MET A 396 5.91 2.76 -8.47
CA MET A 396 6.27 1.41 -8.89
C MET A 396 6.21 0.43 -7.72
N MET A 397 5.65 -0.76 -7.97
CA MET A 397 5.45 -1.77 -6.95
C MET A 397 5.86 -3.16 -7.42
N CYS A 398 6.46 -3.93 -6.51
CA CYS A 398 6.71 -5.36 -6.67
C CYS A 398 5.56 -6.19 -6.09
N GLY A 399 5.40 -7.40 -6.58
CA GLY A 399 4.43 -8.37 -6.06
C GLY A 399 5.01 -9.79 -6.04
N GLY A 400 4.36 -10.68 -5.32
CA GLY A 400 4.72 -12.08 -5.26
C GLY A 400 4.87 -12.71 -6.66
N PHE A 401 5.69 -13.74 -6.76
CA PHE A 401 5.96 -14.48 -8.00
C PHE A 401 6.55 -13.65 -9.16
N GLY A 402 7.12 -12.49 -8.88
CA GLY A 402 7.82 -11.69 -9.89
C GLY A 402 6.89 -10.87 -10.78
N VAL A 403 5.82 -10.28 -10.24
CA VAL A 403 5.01 -9.30 -10.95
C VAL A 403 5.37 -7.89 -10.50
N GLY A 404 5.45 -6.97 -11.46
CA GLY A 404 5.68 -5.54 -11.24
C GLY A 404 4.63 -4.69 -11.93
N ILE A 405 4.36 -3.54 -11.34
CA ILE A 405 3.45 -2.54 -11.88
C ILE A 405 4.07 -1.16 -11.75
N ALA A 406 3.78 -0.28 -12.69
CA ALA A 406 4.21 1.12 -12.66
C ALA A 406 3.13 2.03 -13.24
N THR A 407 3.04 3.24 -12.68
CA THR A 407 2.10 4.28 -13.11
C THR A 407 2.82 5.62 -13.10
N VAL A 408 2.75 6.36 -14.21
CA VAL A 408 3.30 7.70 -14.37
C VAL A 408 2.16 8.69 -14.33
N VAL A 409 2.33 9.74 -13.55
CA VAL A 409 1.35 10.83 -13.42
C VAL A 409 1.98 12.19 -13.70
N GLU A 410 1.14 13.13 -14.13
CA GLU A 410 1.47 14.54 -14.26
C GLU A 410 0.51 15.36 -13.41
N LYS A 411 1.03 16.26 -12.56
CA LYS A 411 0.21 17.28 -11.91
C LYS A 411 -0.35 18.24 -12.94
N ILE A 412 -1.60 18.60 -12.81
CA ILE A 412 -2.31 19.57 -13.67
C ILE A 412 -2.36 20.95 -13.02
#